data_b405366065c926ee4b2807eadefcf034
#
_entry.id   b405366065c926ee4b2807eadefcf034
#
_cell.length_a   1.000
_cell.length_b   1.000
_cell.length_c   1.000
_cell.angle_alpha   90.00
_cell.angle_beta   90.00
_cell.angle_gamma   90.00
#
_symmetry.space_group_name_H-M   'P 1'
#
loop_
_entity.id
_entity.type
_entity.pdbx_description
1 polymer ?
#
loop_
_entity_poly.entity_id
_entity_poly.type
_entity_poly.pdbx_seq_one_letter_code
_entity_poly.pdbx_strand_id
1 'polypeptide(L)'
;FFDTLISVKNQQQEMLTKRMVGKTKEQIIRDYNESKSRLILLDYDGTLVEFQKLPQKAAPDAELLELLTKLADSNNNEVIIISGRDRGTLQEWLGDLKINLVAEHGAWLRPIGKVWETIEPLKQEWKKDLQPIIDLYIERTPGSFCETKDFSIVWHYRKADPGLGDIRARELITNLLYLTSNMDLQVLEG
;
A
#
# COMPACT_ATOMS: atom_id res chain seq x y z
N PHE A 1 -18.74 3.08 -26.26
CA PHE A 1 -17.35 2.60 -26.32
C PHE A 1 -16.71 2.58 -24.93
N PHE A 2 -16.74 3.68 -24.16
CA PHE A 2 -16.19 3.73 -22.82
C PHE A 2 -16.93 2.80 -21.84
N ASP A 3 -18.25 2.78 -21.87
CA ASP A 3 -19.08 1.89 -21.04
C ASP A 3 -18.82 0.42 -21.34
N THR A 4 -18.54 0.09 -22.61
CA THR A 4 -18.17 -1.27 -23.02
C THR A 4 -16.81 -1.68 -22.50
N LEU A 5 -15.82 -0.76 -22.48
CA LEU A 5 -14.48 -1.03 -21.93
C LEU A 5 -14.51 -1.21 -20.42
N ILE A 6 -15.29 -0.39 -19.71
CA ILE A 6 -15.50 -0.54 -18.25
C ILE A 6 -16.19 -1.87 -17.95
N SER A 7 -17.22 -2.23 -18.72
CA SER A 7 -17.92 -3.50 -18.58
C SER A 7 -16.99 -4.70 -18.81
N VAL A 8 -16.15 -4.66 -19.85
CA VAL A 8 -15.16 -5.72 -20.13
C VAL A 8 -14.11 -5.81 -19.03
N LYS A 9 -13.59 -4.66 -18.55
CA LYS A 9 -12.63 -4.62 -17.43
C LYS A 9 -13.24 -5.20 -16.15
N ASN A 10 -14.48 -4.85 -15.83
CA ASN A 10 -15.17 -5.37 -14.65
C ASN A 10 -15.46 -6.87 -14.78
N GLN A 11 -15.87 -7.34 -15.95
CA GLN A 11 -16.06 -8.78 -16.22
C GLN A 11 -14.73 -9.56 -16.11
N GLN A 12 -13.62 -9.02 -16.61
CA GLN A 12 -12.30 -9.64 -16.45
C GLN A 12 -11.85 -9.69 -14.98
N GLN A 13 -12.11 -8.65 -14.20
CA GLN A 13 -11.84 -8.66 -12.76
C GLN A 13 -12.74 -9.66 -12.03
N GLU A 14 -14.02 -9.75 -12.35
CA GLU A 14 -14.92 -10.76 -11.76
C GLU A 14 -14.51 -12.19 -12.11
N MET A 15 -13.98 -12.43 -13.32
CA MET A 15 -13.51 -13.76 -13.73
C MET A 15 -12.20 -14.17 -13.03
N LEU A 16 -11.37 -13.21 -12.61
CA LEU A 16 -10.10 -13.47 -11.89
C LEU A 16 -10.29 -13.55 -10.37
N THR A 17 -11.36 -12.99 -9.83
CA THR A 17 -11.62 -12.96 -8.39
C THR A 17 -12.37 -14.22 -7.96
N LYS A 18 -11.68 -15.16 -7.36
CA LYS A 18 -12.35 -16.32 -6.71
C LYS A 18 -13.02 -15.83 -5.43
N ARG A 19 -14.36 -15.83 -5.39
CA ARG A 19 -15.09 -15.58 -4.15
C ARG A 19 -14.73 -16.68 -3.14
N MET A 20 -14.42 -16.27 -1.90
CA MET A 20 -14.19 -17.19 -0.80
C MET A 20 -15.53 -17.79 -0.31
N VAL A 21 -16.09 -18.71 -1.10
CA VAL A 21 -17.32 -19.42 -0.77
C VAL A 21 -17.01 -20.81 -0.20
N GLY A 22 -17.91 -21.38 0.58
CA GLY A 22 -17.86 -22.65 1.28
C GLY A 22 -16.67 -23.57 0.98
N LYS A 23 -16.64 -24.21 -0.18
CA LYS A 23 -15.58 -25.15 -0.58
C LYS A 23 -14.17 -24.54 -0.62
N THR A 24 -14.03 -23.29 -1.07
CA THR A 24 -12.73 -22.59 -1.11
C THR A 24 -12.25 -22.30 0.31
N LYS A 25 -13.15 -21.85 1.19
CA LYS A 25 -12.83 -21.61 2.61
C LYS A 25 -12.41 -22.89 3.32
N GLU A 26 -13.15 -23.98 3.11
CA GLU A 26 -12.80 -25.29 3.69
C GLU A 26 -11.46 -25.81 3.19
N GLN A 27 -11.14 -25.60 1.90
CA GLN A 27 -9.85 -25.97 1.35
C GLN A 27 -8.71 -25.17 2.00
N ILE A 28 -8.86 -23.84 2.10
CA ILE A 28 -7.86 -22.98 2.76
C ILE A 28 -7.63 -23.41 4.22
N ILE A 29 -8.70 -23.72 4.94
CA ILE A 29 -8.60 -24.19 6.34
C ILE A 29 -7.84 -25.53 6.40
N ARG A 30 -8.14 -26.49 5.49
CA ARG A 30 -7.40 -27.75 5.42
C ARG A 30 -5.92 -27.52 5.14
N ASP A 31 -5.64 -26.77 4.08
CA ASP A 31 -4.25 -26.46 3.65
C ASP A 31 -3.47 -25.77 4.77
N TYR A 32 -4.12 -24.84 5.49
CA TYR A 32 -3.55 -24.17 6.65
C TYR A 32 -3.21 -25.17 7.76
N ASN A 33 -4.11 -26.08 8.10
CA ASN A 33 -3.92 -27.04 9.17
C ASN A 33 -2.90 -28.15 8.84
N GLU A 34 -2.83 -28.56 7.59
CA GLU A 34 -1.92 -29.63 7.11
C GLU A 34 -0.51 -29.11 6.81
N SER A 35 -0.34 -27.80 6.62
CA SER A 35 0.95 -27.20 6.28
C SER A 35 1.92 -27.23 7.46
N LYS A 36 3.14 -27.69 7.22
CA LYS A 36 4.23 -27.72 8.21
C LYS A 36 4.84 -26.34 8.47
N SER A 37 4.80 -25.46 7.47
CA SER A 37 5.24 -24.07 7.56
C SER A 37 4.36 -23.20 6.67
N ARG A 38 4.14 -21.97 7.06
CA ARG A 38 3.27 -21.02 6.36
C ARG A 38 3.96 -19.66 6.24
N LEU A 39 3.97 -19.12 5.03
CA LEU A 39 4.31 -17.73 4.78
C LEU A 39 2.99 -16.97 4.59
N ILE A 40 2.74 -15.98 5.45
CA ILE A 40 1.51 -15.19 5.48
C ILE A 40 1.86 -13.75 5.13
N LEU A 41 1.45 -13.32 3.94
CA LEU A 41 1.66 -11.97 3.43
C LEU A 41 0.34 -11.19 3.61
N LEU A 42 0.38 -10.10 4.37
CA LEU A 42 -0.78 -9.29 4.68
C LEU A 42 -0.54 -7.85 4.24
N ASP A 43 -1.42 -7.33 3.41
CA ASP A 43 -1.55 -5.90 3.17
C ASP A 43 -2.23 -5.24 4.37
N TYR A 44 -1.96 -3.95 4.61
CA TYR A 44 -2.44 -3.25 5.80
C TYR A 44 -3.71 -2.44 5.52
N ASP A 45 -3.62 -1.43 4.64
CA ASP A 45 -4.72 -0.50 4.39
C ASP A 45 -5.78 -1.10 3.45
N GLY A 46 -7.01 -1.21 3.91
CA GLY A 46 -8.10 -1.85 3.17
C GLY A 46 -8.17 -3.38 3.35
N THR A 47 -7.18 -3.99 4.02
CA THR A 47 -7.12 -5.42 4.32
C THR A 47 -7.24 -5.68 5.83
N LEU A 48 -6.31 -5.18 6.62
CA LEU A 48 -6.31 -5.32 8.08
C LEU A 48 -7.07 -4.19 8.77
N VAL A 49 -7.03 -2.99 8.20
CA VAL A 49 -7.71 -1.81 8.72
C VAL A 49 -8.46 -1.13 7.57
N GLU A 50 -9.68 -0.66 7.83
CA GLU A 50 -10.47 0.08 6.84
C GLU A 50 -9.78 1.39 6.45
N PHE A 51 -9.99 1.82 5.20
CA PHE A 51 -9.50 3.10 4.71
C PHE A 51 -10.03 4.26 5.55
N GLN A 52 -9.12 5.09 6.03
CA GLN A 52 -9.45 6.27 6.83
C GLN A 52 -9.24 7.57 6.02
N LYS A 53 -10.06 8.60 6.33
CA LYS A 53 -9.89 9.94 5.73
C LYS A 53 -8.56 10.60 6.10
N LEU A 54 -8.03 10.26 7.27
CA LEU A 54 -6.73 10.72 7.77
C LEU A 54 -5.85 9.49 7.97
N PRO A 55 -4.67 9.41 7.34
CA PRO A 55 -3.76 8.26 7.45
C PRO A 55 -3.45 7.85 8.90
N GLN A 56 -3.31 8.83 9.80
CA GLN A 56 -2.98 8.60 11.20
C GLN A 56 -4.11 7.91 12.00
N LYS A 57 -5.36 7.96 11.50
CA LYS A 57 -6.51 7.31 12.15
C LYS A 57 -6.63 5.82 11.82
N ALA A 58 -5.83 5.31 10.92
CA ALA A 58 -5.79 3.89 10.60
C ALA A 58 -4.78 3.11 11.49
N ALA A 59 -4.48 3.61 12.69
CA ALA A 59 -3.71 2.86 13.67
C ALA A 59 -4.43 1.55 14.04
N PRO A 60 -3.69 0.44 14.29
CA PRO A 60 -4.29 -0.82 14.68
C PRO A 60 -4.95 -0.68 16.06
N ASP A 61 -6.10 -1.30 16.24
CA ASP A 61 -6.73 -1.44 17.53
C ASP A 61 -6.15 -2.62 18.33
N ALA A 62 -6.58 -2.74 19.57
CA ALA A 62 -6.09 -3.81 20.46
C ALA A 62 -6.47 -5.20 19.95
N GLU A 63 -7.62 -5.36 19.30
CA GLU A 63 -8.09 -6.64 18.77
C GLU A 63 -7.21 -7.10 17.61
N LEU A 64 -6.86 -6.22 16.68
CA LEU A 64 -5.95 -6.51 15.58
C LEU A 64 -4.54 -6.85 16.08
N LEU A 65 -4.02 -6.10 17.05
CA LEU A 65 -2.70 -6.39 17.65
C LEU A 65 -2.67 -7.75 18.33
N GLU A 66 -3.73 -8.12 19.06
CA GLU A 66 -3.86 -9.45 19.68
C GLU A 66 -3.92 -10.56 18.63
N LEU A 67 -4.69 -10.36 17.54
CA LEU A 67 -4.79 -11.31 16.45
C LEU A 67 -3.44 -11.52 15.76
N LEU A 68 -2.72 -10.45 15.43
CA LEU A 68 -1.40 -10.52 14.80
C LEU A 68 -0.38 -11.19 15.73
N THR A 69 -0.44 -10.92 17.04
CA THR A 69 0.40 -11.58 18.03
C THR A 69 0.16 -13.08 18.04
N LYS A 70 -1.10 -13.52 18.11
CA LYS A 70 -1.46 -14.94 18.07
C LYS A 70 -1.01 -15.62 16.78
N LEU A 71 -1.14 -14.92 15.66
CA LEU A 71 -0.72 -15.43 14.36
C LEU A 71 0.80 -15.61 14.28
N ALA A 72 1.56 -14.65 14.83
CA ALA A 72 3.02 -14.64 14.85
C ALA A 72 3.61 -15.63 15.87
N ASP A 73 2.94 -15.87 16.98
CA ASP A 73 3.42 -16.80 18.01
C ASP A 73 3.29 -18.28 17.61
N SER A 74 2.60 -18.56 16.50
CA SER A 74 2.58 -19.93 15.95
C SER A 74 3.93 -20.24 15.30
N ASN A 75 4.64 -21.24 15.83
CA ASN A 75 5.98 -21.65 15.34
C ASN A 75 6.02 -22.04 13.85
N ASN A 76 4.87 -22.28 13.24
CA ASN A 76 4.77 -22.68 11.85
C ASN A 76 4.46 -21.50 10.91
N ASN A 77 4.30 -20.29 11.44
CA ASN A 77 3.95 -19.11 10.67
C ASN A 77 5.14 -18.16 10.56
N GLU A 78 5.40 -17.70 9.36
CA GLU A 78 6.18 -16.52 9.08
C GLU A 78 5.22 -15.44 8.57
N VAL A 79 5.07 -14.36 9.34
CA VAL A 79 4.13 -13.28 9.04
C VAL A 79 4.89 -12.07 8.52
N ILE A 80 4.44 -11.53 7.39
CA ILE A 80 4.99 -10.33 6.77
C ILE A 80 3.85 -9.35 6.52
N ILE A 81 3.93 -8.14 7.09
CA ILE A 81 3.05 -7.03 6.74
C ILE A 81 3.70 -6.22 5.62
N ILE A 82 2.97 -5.98 4.54
CA ILE A 82 3.41 -5.20 3.38
C ILE A 82 2.51 -3.99 3.26
N SER A 83 3.08 -2.78 3.25
CA SER A 83 2.29 -1.56 3.22
C SER A 83 2.98 -0.44 2.43
N GLY A 84 2.17 0.47 1.88
CA GLY A 84 2.63 1.73 1.34
C GLY A 84 3.00 2.77 2.40
N ARG A 85 2.75 2.50 3.69
CA ARG A 85 3.09 3.40 4.80
C ARG A 85 4.59 3.54 4.97
N ASP A 86 5.01 4.69 5.52
CA ASP A 86 6.41 4.91 5.89
C ASP A 86 6.86 3.97 7.02
N ARG A 87 8.17 3.73 7.06
CA ARG A 87 8.77 2.82 8.04
C ARG A 87 8.60 3.27 9.50
N GLY A 88 8.56 4.60 9.75
CA GLY A 88 8.37 5.16 11.08
C GLY A 88 7.00 4.82 11.64
N THR A 89 5.96 5.02 10.84
CA THR A 89 4.57 4.66 11.18
C THR A 89 4.43 3.16 11.44
N LEU A 90 4.98 2.29 10.58
CA LEU A 90 4.91 0.85 10.80
C LEU A 90 5.71 0.41 12.03
N GLN A 91 6.85 1.05 12.29
CA GLN A 91 7.65 0.80 13.49
C GLN A 91 6.89 1.16 14.76
N GLU A 92 6.22 2.32 14.79
CA GLU A 92 5.42 2.77 15.93
C GLU A 92 4.24 1.82 16.20
N TRP A 93 3.56 1.38 15.17
CA TRP A 93 2.33 0.62 15.31
C TRP A 93 2.53 -0.88 15.53
N LEU A 94 3.53 -1.46 14.88
CA LEU A 94 3.70 -2.91 14.78
C LEU A 94 5.11 -3.37 15.18
N GLY A 95 5.98 -2.44 15.56
CA GLY A 95 7.40 -2.70 15.81
C GLY A 95 7.68 -3.70 16.93
N ASP A 96 6.79 -3.81 17.90
CA ASP A 96 6.93 -4.71 19.05
C ASP A 96 6.46 -6.14 18.74
N LEU A 97 5.80 -6.35 17.61
CA LEU A 97 5.35 -7.68 17.20
C LEU A 97 6.48 -8.50 16.57
N LYS A 98 6.43 -9.81 16.74
CA LYS A 98 7.37 -10.76 16.12
C LYS A 98 6.99 -11.04 14.66
N ILE A 99 6.95 -9.99 13.83
CA ILE A 99 6.60 -10.05 12.41
C ILE A 99 7.64 -9.35 11.56
N ASN A 100 7.74 -9.73 10.31
CA ASN A 100 8.50 -9.00 9.32
C ASN A 100 7.67 -7.81 8.81
N LEU A 101 8.30 -6.67 8.57
CA LEU A 101 7.65 -5.48 8.05
C LEU A 101 8.28 -5.06 6.73
N VAL A 102 7.43 -4.70 5.77
CA VAL A 102 7.81 -4.13 4.48
C VAL A 102 7.08 -2.81 4.32
N ALA A 103 7.84 -1.72 4.22
CA ALA A 103 7.32 -0.36 4.12
C ALA A 103 7.57 0.26 2.73
N GLU A 104 6.84 1.33 2.43
CA GLU A 104 6.92 2.09 1.17
C GLU A 104 6.93 1.18 -0.07
N HIS A 105 5.94 0.26 -0.15
CA HIS A 105 5.75 -0.67 -1.28
C HIS A 105 6.98 -1.55 -1.60
N GLY A 106 7.81 -1.87 -0.61
CA GLY A 106 8.99 -2.72 -0.77
C GLY A 106 10.32 -1.99 -0.69
N ALA A 107 10.33 -0.66 -0.53
CA ALA A 107 11.56 0.11 -0.41
C ALA A 107 12.33 -0.21 0.88
N TRP A 108 11.62 -0.51 1.96
CA TRP A 108 12.18 -0.86 3.25
C TRP A 108 11.74 -2.23 3.72
N LEU A 109 12.68 -3.00 4.24
CA LEU A 109 12.45 -4.30 4.87
C LEU A 109 12.98 -4.27 6.31
N ARG A 110 12.19 -4.77 7.25
CA ARG A 110 12.62 -5.04 8.62
C ARG A 110 12.31 -6.50 8.99
N PRO A 111 13.28 -7.40 8.92
CA PRO A 111 13.14 -8.76 9.45
C PRO A 111 12.94 -8.74 10.97
N ILE A 112 12.35 -9.82 11.51
CA ILE A 112 12.12 -9.97 12.95
C ILE A 112 13.42 -9.77 13.73
N GLY A 113 13.40 -8.87 14.71
CA GLY A 113 14.55 -8.60 15.59
C GLY A 113 15.73 -7.88 14.92
N LYS A 114 15.56 -7.40 13.69
CA LYS A 114 16.60 -6.64 12.96
C LYS A 114 16.19 -5.19 12.77
N VAL A 115 17.14 -4.39 12.30
CA VAL A 115 16.95 -3.00 11.90
C VAL A 115 16.35 -2.92 10.50
N TRP A 116 15.79 -1.76 10.15
CA TRP A 116 15.34 -1.48 8.79
C TRP A 116 16.50 -1.43 7.81
N GLU A 117 16.34 -2.08 6.67
CA GLU A 117 17.29 -2.09 5.57
C GLU A 117 16.57 -1.89 4.24
N THR A 118 17.26 -1.32 3.26
CA THR A 118 16.77 -1.24 1.88
C THR A 118 17.24 -2.47 1.11
N ILE A 119 16.40 -2.99 0.20
CA ILE A 119 16.76 -4.13 -0.65
C ILE A 119 17.86 -3.73 -1.63
N GLU A 120 17.80 -2.49 -2.14
CA GLU A 120 18.76 -1.90 -3.05
C GLU A 120 19.04 -0.43 -2.66
N PRO A 121 20.21 0.13 -3.04
CA PRO A 121 20.47 1.55 -2.86
C PRO A 121 19.55 2.37 -3.77
N LEU A 122 18.48 2.90 -3.20
CA LEU A 122 17.48 3.71 -3.91
C LEU A 122 17.92 5.18 -3.98
N LYS A 123 17.82 5.77 -5.16
CA LYS A 123 18.11 7.21 -5.38
C LYS A 123 16.94 8.07 -4.93
N GLN A 124 17.26 9.27 -4.44
CA GLN A 124 16.25 10.24 -3.97
C GLN A 124 16.32 11.58 -4.73
N GLU A 125 17.34 11.77 -5.58
CA GLU A 125 17.61 13.04 -6.28
C GLU A 125 16.45 13.45 -7.18
N TRP A 126 15.75 12.49 -7.77
CA TRP A 126 14.58 12.69 -8.63
C TRP A 126 13.46 13.52 -7.99
N LYS A 127 13.38 13.51 -6.66
CA LYS A 127 12.34 14.27 -5.94
C LYS A 127 12.46 15.77 -6.20
N LYS A 128 13.68 16.29 -6.29
CA LYS A 128 13.93 17.70 -6.56
C LYS A 128 13.40 18.12 -7.92
N ASP A 129 13.43 17.21 -8.89
CA ASP A 129 12.98 17.47 -10.25
C ASP A 129 11.45 17.42 -10.36
N LEU A 130 10.79 16.56 -9.56
CA LEU A 130 9.34 16.40 -9.59
C LEU A 130 8.59 17.30 -8.61
N GLN A 131 9.23 17.75 -7.53
CA GLN A 131 8.57 18.57 -6.50
C GLN A 131 7.91 19.83 -7.05
N PRO A 132 8.53 20.64 -7.96
CA PRO A 132 7.88 21.83 -8.51
C PRO A 132 6.58 21.52 -9.26
N ILE A 133 6.51 20.36 -9.88
CA ILE A 133 5.31 19.92 -10.61
C ILE A 133 4.20 19.57 -9.61
N ILE A 134 4.53 18.81 -8.59
CA ILE A 134 3.58 18.44 -7.53
C ILE A 134 3.05 19.72 -6.84
N ASP A 135 3.93 20.68 -6.53
CA ASP A 135 3.54 21.95 -5.90
C ASP A 135 2.55 22.74 -6.76
N LEU A 136 2.77 22.77 -8.07
CA LEU A 136 1.83 23.39 -9.02
C LEU A 136 0.44 22.75 -8.98
N TYR A 137 0.37 21.42 -8.84
CA TYR A 137 -0.91 20.72 -8.73
C TYR A 137 -1.57 20.94 -7.37
N ILE A 138 -0.80 21.11 -6.29
CA ILE A 138 -1.34 21.48 -4.96
C ILE A 138 -1.97 22.87 -5.03
N GLU A 139 -1.29 23.85 -5.60
CA GLU A 139 -1.82 25.23 -5.78
C GLU A 139 -3.12 25.25 -6.59
N ARG A 140 -3.22 24.42 -7.63
CA ARG A 140 -4.39 24.36 -8.52
C ARG A 140 -5.53 23.48 -8.03
N THR A 141 -5.33 22.79 -6.90
CA THR A 141 -6.31 21.85 -6.37
C THR A 141 -6.50 22.09 -4.87
N PRO A 142 -7.29 23.10 -4.48
CA PRO A 142 -7.55 23.39 -3.06
C PRO A 142 -8.05 22.15 -2.31
N GLY A 143 -7.46 21.87 -1.14
CA GLY A 143 -7.75 20.69 -0.35
C GLY A 143 -6.82 19.49 -0.63
N SER A 144 -5.98 19.56 -1.67
CA SER A 144 -4.92 18.58 -1.88
C SER A 144 -3.66 18.93 -1.09
N PHE A 145 -2.82 17.92 -0.87
CA PHE A 145 -1.51 18.09 -0.24
C PHE A 145 -0.54 16.99 -0.68
N CYS A 146 0.74 17.21 -0.46
CA CYS A 146 1.80 16.25 -0.75
C CYS A 146 2.31 15.61 0.54
N GLU A 147 2.55 14.31 0.50
CA GLU A 147 3.29 13.55 1.49
C GLU A 147 4.57 13.03 0.84
N THR A 148 5.72 13.46 1.37
CA THR A 148 7.03 12.99 0.91
C THR A 148 7.55 11.94 1.88
N LYS A 149 7.79 10.73 1.37
CA LYS A 149 8.41 9.60 2.11
C LYS A 149 9.86 9.43 1.68
N ASP A 150 10.55 8.43 2.21
CA ASP A 150 11.97 8.22 1.87
C ASP A 150 12.19 7.98 0.36
N PHE A 151 11.33 7.18 -0.28
CA PHE A 151 11.48 6.78 -1.69
C PHE A 151 10.24 7.00 -2.54
N SER A 152 9.24 7.71 -2.02
CA SER A 152 8.03 8.05 -2.76
C SER A 152 7.56 9.47 -2.48
N ILE A 153 6.73 9.98 -3.39
CA ILE A 153 5.95 11.20 -3.22
C ILE A 153 4.50 10.81 -3.48
N VAL A 154 3.61 11.17 -2.55
CA VAL A 154 2.18 10.89 -2.66
C VAL A 154 1.40 12.20 -2.68
N TRP A 155 0.65 12.41 -3.75
CA TRP A 155 -0.26 13.55 -3.85
C TRP A 155 -1.67 13.12 -3.43
N HIS A 156 -2.13 13.67 -2.32
CA HIS A 156 -3.45 13.39 -1.74
C HIS A 156 -4.45 14.44 -2.16
N TYR A 157 -5.55 14.05 -2.80
CA TYR A 157 -6.61 14.96 -3.25
C TYR A 157 -8.01 14.62 -2.73
N ARG A 158 -8.11 13.66 -1.82
CA ARG A 158 -9.39 13.19 -1.24
C ARG A 158 -10.20 14.28 -0.54
N LYS A 159 -9.57 15.39 -0.12
CA LYS A 159 -10.22 16.55 0.51
C LYS A 159 -10.53 17.67 -0.49
N ALA A 160 -10.14 17.56 -1.73
CA ALA A 160 -10.49 18.50 -2.79
C ALA A 160 -11.92 18.28 -3.28
N ASP A 161 -12.43 19.21 -4.09
CA ASP A 161 -13.65 18.95 -4.86
C ASP A 161 -13.47 17.67 -5.70
N PRO A 162 -14.40 16.70 -5.62
CA PRO A 162 -14.22 15.41 -6.29
C PRO A 162 -14.03 15.52 -7.80
N GLY A 163 -14.81 16.37 -8.47
CA GLY A 163 -14.70 16.54 -9.92
C GLY A 163 -13.38 17.19 -10.33
N LEU A 164 -12.93 18.21 -9.60
CA LEU A 164 -11.65 18.86 -9.83
C LEU A 164 -10.50 17.92 -9.48
N GLY A 165 -10.59 17.19 -8.37
CA GLY A 165 -9.57 16.25 -7.93
C GLY A 165 -9.30 15.17 -8.98
N ASP A 166 -10.35 14.53 -9.50
CA ASP A 166 -10.24 13.48 -10.52
C ASP A 166 -9.64 13.99 -11.85
N ILE A 167 -10.03 15.19 -12.29
CA ILE A 167 -9.47 15.79 -13.50
C ILE A 167 -7.97 16.04 -13.29
N ARG A 168 -7.60 16.67 -12.19
CA ARG A 168 -6.19 16.98 -11.88
C ARG A 168 -5.34 15.73 -11.64
N ALA A 169 -5.90 14.68 -11.07
CA ALA A 169 -5.20 13.40 -10.92
C ALA A 169 -4.82 12.80 -12.28
N ARG A 170 -5.75 12.78 -13.24
CA ARG A 170 -5.48 12.27 -14.59
C ARG A 170 -4.44 13.11 -15.34
N GLU A 171 -4.52 14.43 -15.23
CA GLU A 171 -3.53 15.34 -15.79
C GLU A 171 -2.14 15.10 -15.19
N LEU A 172 -2.06 15.01 -13.85
CA LEU A 172 -0.81 14.79 -13.13
C LEU A 172 -0.19 13.44 -13.51
N ILE A 173 -0.97 12.35 -13.52
CA ILE A 173 -0.52 11.03 -13.93
C ILE A 173 0.08 11.09 -15.34
N THR A 174 -0.63 11.72 -16.29
CA THR A 174 -0.15 11.83 -17.68
C THR A 174 1.17 12.58 -17.75
N ASN A 175 1.29 13.70 -17.05
CA ASN A 175 2.52 14.50 -17.02
C ASN A 175 3.67 13.75 -16.36
N LEU A 176 3.42 13.08 -15.22
CA LEU A 176 4.44 12.30 -14.52
C LEU A 176 4.92 11.12 -15.36
N LEU A 177 4.03 10.38 -16.02
CA LEU A 177 4.41 9.28 -16.92
C LEU A 177 5.34 9.74 -18.05
N TYR A 178 5.07 10.92 -18.61
CA TYR A 178 5.95 11.50 -19.64
C TYR A 178 7.32 11.90 -19.07
N LEU A 179 7.33 12.61 -17.94
CA LEU A 179 8.55 13.15 -17.33
C LEU A 179 9.45 12.04 -16.75
N THR A 180 8.85 10.97 -16.24
CA THR A 180 9.59 9.85 -15.62
C THR A 180 9.92 8.72 -16.59
N SER A 181 9.58 8.86 -17.88
CA SER A 181 9.76 7.80 -18.90
C SER A 181 11.19 7.28 -19.03
N ASN A 182 12.18 8.12 -18.71
CA ASN A 182 13.62 7.76 -18.72
C ASN A 182 14.21 7.63 -17.30
N MET A 183 13.37 7.62 -16.28
CA MET A 183 13.77 7.45 -14.89
C MET A 183 13.32 6.07 -14.43
N ASP A 184 14.07 5.47 -13.51
CA ASP A 184 13.66 4.22 -12.87
C ASP A 184 12.62 4.51 -11.77
N LEU A 185 11.47 5.02 -12.19
CA LEU A 185 10.36 5.43 -11.33
C LEU A 185 9.04 4.85 -11.85
N GLN A 186 8.17 4.50 -10.92
CA GLN A 186 6.82 4.05 -11.21
C GLN A 186 5.79 5.07 -10.73
N VAL A 187 4.86 5.42 -11.62
CA VAL A 187 3.70 6.25 -11.29
C VAL A 187 2.52 5.32 -11.03
N LEU A 188 1.96 5.40 -9.85
CA LEU A 188 0.83 4.56 -9.40
C LEU A 188 -0.37 5.44 -9.08
N GLU A 189 -1.56 4.94 -9.40
CA GLU A 189 -2.83 5.49 -8.92
C GLU A 189 -3.22 4.72 -7.66
N GLY A 190 -3.53 5.46 -6.57
CA GLY A 190 -3.88 4.93 -5.25
C GLY A 190 -5.39 4.86 -5.00
#